data_173d4f7cec2936f6ed44c6cf95b97f5b
#
_entry.id   173d4f7cec2936f6ed44c6cf95b97f5b
#
_cell.length_a   1.000
_cell.length_b   1.000
_cell.length_c   1.000
_cell.angle_alpha   90.00
_cell.angle_beta   90.00
_cell.angle_gamma   90.00
#
_symmetry.space_group_name_H-M   'P 1'
#
loop_
_entity.id
_entity.type
_entity.pdbx_description
1 polymer ?
#
loop_
_entity_poly.entity_id
_entity_poly.type
_entity_poly.pdbx_seq_one_letter_code
_entity_poly.pdbx_strand_id
1 'polypeptide(L)'
;MTCAAILLAASAAFLTPAAQADNNGVEFGITDNPGDWYRVKDRPAIGGSRSIAVVKPGAQVQFSWEDSEGVHTTTSLVWPTGAARMPFESGTPGEGELTLTTPGLYVFFCKVHDFMLAAVIVDDPATPGLDLGENITLANGAAVPTSSDLATRLLRFFFIDTNPANWQDHSLTTWHITYPSVNVRITGGAVVNLASVLSQRYGNDTPLGQPFKPATAGVGEVWVDTEFELTANKHKPGSATQVNATTWQPVRKVALPEIDMNNPHNMWASRDQSRIYQTQWFDFRLATFDRQTGRLLHDVEVGPDPSHVMTRTDTDQLHVALEGENDRNAVVQLAPGGSQIEKRIDIAEGHPHGHWMGHDGKTMVTPNAFTRNSTIYDFNAGGVRDLVRVGEAPIATGMMPDDSKYYVANFLDSTITVINTTTGVVIKTIRLLANYNPLSGAIAGPVGGLPIQTPVSPDGKVMVTANILTDTITIVETTLDTLVASLPCDAGCHGVQWGAKKGGGYYAFVSSQFSNTLQVVDPDPTGTGDPTKAAVVGRILLKTQPTTATDDRIVAHDGMGGQGVLAVPVVYNGWVQNLPAAFKQLLTPSQLNPFPPQ
;
A
#
# COMPACT_ATOMS: atom_id res chain seq x y z
N MET A 1 -38.78 -20.67 -57.50
CA MET A 1 -38.67 -19.21 -57.32
C MET A 1 -38.52 -18.91 -55.85
N THR A 2 -37.29 -18.79 -55.37
CA THR A 2 -36.94 -18.55 -53.99
C THR A 2 -36.07 -17.30 -53.96
N CYS A 3 -36.62 -16.19 -53.41
CA CYS A 3 -35.88 -14.96 -53.17
C CYS A 3 -35.02 -15.11 -51.91
N ALA A 4 -33.72 -15.03 -52.10
CA ALA A 4 -32.78 -14.88 -50.98
C ALA A 4 -32.64 -13.40 -50.64
N ALA A 5 -33.01 -13.01 -49.43
CA ALA A 5 -32.78 -11.68 -48.88
C ALA A 5 -31.39 -11.66 -48.24
N ILE A 6 -30.49 -10.84 -48.74
CA ILE A 6 -29.18 -10.55 -48.18
C ILE A 6 -29.37 -9.47 -47.14
N LEU A 7 -29.21 -9.80 -45.83
CA LEU A 7 -29.09 -8.83 -44.77
C LEU A 7 -27.63 -8.28 -44.80
N LEU A 8 -27.47 -7.03 -45.18
CA LEU A 8 -26.27 -6.26 -44.88
C LEU A 8 -26.34 -5.81 -43.40
N ALA A 9 -25.54 -6.44 -42.54
CA ALA A 9 -25.28 -5.91 -41.22
C ALA A 9 -24.30 -4.73 -41.36
N ALA A 10 -24.80 -3.52 -41.21
CA ALA A 10 -23.97 -2.34 -41.07
C ALA A 10 -23.37 -2.36 -39.69
N SER A 11 -22.08 -2.69 -39.58
CA SER A 11 -21.30 -2.49 -38.39
C SER A 11 -21.14 -0.99 -38.15
N ALA A 12 -21.99 -0.40 -37.31
CA ALA A 12 -21.76 0.93 -36.77
C ALA A 12 -20.53 0.84 -35.84
N ALA A 13 -19.37 1.17 -36.39
CA ALA A 13 -18.21 1.47 -35.57
C ALA A 13 -18.57 2.69 -34.72
N PHE A 14 -18.84 2.49 -33.44
CA PHE A 14 -18.86 3.57 -32.49
C PHE A 14 -17.44 4.13 -32.41
N LEU A 15 -17.19 5.18 -33.17
CA LEU A 15 -16.07 6.07 -32.98
C LEU A 15 -16.25 6.67 -31.60
N THR A 16 -15.55 6.16 -30.61
CA THR A 16 -15.36 6.88 -29.36
C THR A 16 -14.77 8.24 -29.72
N PRO A 17 -15.37 9.36 -29.27
CA PRO A 17 -14.79 10.66 -29.56
C PRO A 17 -13.36 10.68 -29.04
N ALA A 18 -12.42 11.07 -29.89
CA ALA A 18 -11.03 11.34 -29.45
C ALA A 18 -11.11 12.33 -28.31
N ALA A 19 -10.42 12.04 -27.22
CA ALA A 19 -10.31 12.98 -26.11
C ALA A 19 -9.78 14.31 -26.66
N GLN A 20 -10.62 15.35 -26.63
CA GLN A 20 -10.32 16.64 -27.22
C GLN A 20 -9.77 17.54 -26.13
N ALA A 21 -8.59 18.13 -26.35
CA ALA A 21 -7.99 19.08 -25.41
C ALA A 21 -8.88 20.30 -25.23
N ASP A 22 -9.09 20.70 -23.99
CA ASP A 22 -9.92 21.85 -23.62
C ASP A 22 -9.04 23.07 -23.26
N ASN A 23 -9.54 24.26 -23.60
CA ASN A 23 -8.87 25.53 -23.29
C ASN A 23 -9.27 26.08 -21.92
N ASN A 24 -10.41 25.64 -21.37
CA ASN A 24 -11.04 26.31 -20.25
C ASN A 24 -10.54 25.83 -18.88
N GLY A 25 -9.50 25.00 -18.87
CA GLY A 25 -9.01 24.38 -17.65
C GLY A 25 -9.77 23.08 -17.29
N VAL A 26 -9.39 22.52 -16.17
CA VAL A 26 -9.99 21.28 -15.63
C VAL A 26 -10.00 21.34 -14.11
N GLU A 27 -11.05 20.79 -13.52
CA GLU A 27 -11.17 20.63 -12.08
C GLU A 27 -11.25 19.15 -11.72
N PHE A 28 -10.46 18.75 -10.73
CA PHE A 28 -10.50 17.44 -10.10
C PHE A 28 -11.14 17.55 -8.72
N GLY A 29 -12.18 16.76 -8.47
CA GLY A 29 -12.73 16.55 -7.14
C GLY A 29 -11.96 15.47 -6.40
N ILE A 30 -11.52 15.74 -5.18
CA ILE A 30 -10.83 14.77 -4.31
C ILE A 30 -11.91 13.97 -3.58
N THR A 31 -11.83 12.63 -3.67
CA THR A 31 -12.82 11.72 -3.06
C THR A 31 -12.14 10.56 -2.34
N ASP A 32 -12.86 9.90 -1.43
CA ASP A 32 -12.45 8.66 -0.76
C ASP A 32 -12.96 7.40 -1.49
N ASN A 33 -13.40 7.53 -2.76
CA ASN A 33 -14.02 6.42 -3.49
C ASN A 33 -12.97 5.61 -4.27
N PRO A 34 -12.89 4.28 -4.06
CA PRO A 34 -11.91 3.41 -4.71
C PRO A 34 -11.88 3.55 -6.23
N GLY A 35 -10.69 3.85 -6.77
CA GLY A 35 -10.45 4.06 -8.20
C GLY A 35 -10.93 5.40 -8.76
N ASP A 36 -11.56 6.24 -7.97
CA ASP A 36 -12.12 7.54 -8.38
C ASP A 36 -11.54 8.70 -7.52
N TRP A 37 -10.32 8.53 -7.04
CA TRP A 37 -9.64 9.34 -6.05
C TRP A 37 -9.57 10.84 -6.37
N TYR A 38 -9.19 11.18 -7.62
CA TYR A 38 -9.18 12.53 -8.17
C TYR A 38 -10.09 12.57 -9.38
N ARG A 39 -11.36 12.77 -9.17
CA ARG A 39 -12.36 12.69 -10.23
C ARG A 39 -12.41 13.97 -11.06
N VAL A 40 -12.13 13.88 -12.35
CA VAL A 40 -12.36 14.99 -13.29
C VAL A 40 -13.83 15.32 -13.34
N LYS A 41 -14.19 16.57 -13.03
CA LYS A 41 -15.57 17.05 -13.05
C LYS A 41 -16.04 17.29 -14.48
N ASP A 42 -17.30 16.94 -14.74
CA ASP A 42 -18.02 17.24 -15.99
C ASP A 42 -17.37 16.71 -17.28
N ARG A 43 -16.56 15.64 -17.20
CA ARG A 43 -15.91 15.03 -18.36
C ARG A 43 -16.04 13.50 -18.38
N PRO A 44 -16.03 12.88 -19.58
CA PRO A 44 -16.09 11.44 -19.71
C PRO A 44 -14.78 10.79 -19.23
N ALA A 45 -14.87 9.54 -18.77
CA ALA A 45 -13.73 8.72 -18.44
C ALA A 45 -12.86 8.41 -19.67
N ILE A 46 -11.55 8.32 -19.46
CA ILE A 46 -10.58 7.91 -20.47
C ILE A 46 -10.03 6.54 -20.08
N GLY A 47 -10.30 5.52 -20.87
CA GLY A 47 -9.89 4.13 -20.55
C GLY A 47 -10.49 3.59 -19.27
N GLY A 48 -11.70 4.05 -18.92
CA GLY A 48 -12.34 3.70 -17.66
C GLY A 48 -11.93 4.59 -16.47
N SER A 49 -10.79 5.30 -16.54
CA SER A 49 -10.33 6.23 -15.51
C SER A 49 -11.03 7.59 -15.63
N ARG A 50 -11.47 8.11 -14.50
CA ARG A 50 -11.97 9.49 -14.35
C ARG A 50 -10.93 10.42 -13.74
N SER A 51 -9.74 9.92 -13.45
CA SER A 51 -8.63 10.66 -12.84
C SER A 51 -7.61 11.18 -13.86
N ILE A 52 -7.98 11.22 -15.15
CA ILE A 52 -7.12 11.73 -16.22
C ILE A 52 -7.83 12.78 -17.07
N ALA A 53 -7.15 13.88 -17.36
CA ALA A 53 -7.63 14.95 -18.23
C ALA A 53 -6.66 15.25 -19.37
N VAL A 54 -7.20 15.74 -20.50
CA VAL A 54 -6.40 16.30 -21.60
C VAL A 54 -6.71 17.80 -21.70
N VAL A 55 -5.65 18.61 -21.69
CA VAL A 55 -5.76 20.08 -21.73
C VAL A 55 -4.76 20.66 -22.73
N LYS A 56 -4.95 21.92 -23.16
CA LYS A 56 -3.96 22.66 -23.97
C LYS A 56 -2.91 23.36 -23.11
N PRO A 57 -1.74 23.68 -23.67
CA PRO A 57 -0.74 24.49 -22.97
C PRO A 57 -1.33 25.81 -22.45
N GLY A 58 -1.08 26.11 -21.18
CA GLY A 58 -1.61 27.28 -20.48
C GLY A 58 -2.97 27.10 -19.83
N ALA A 59 -3.57 25.92 -19.89
CA ALA A 59 -4.80 25.64 -19.17
C ALA A 59 -4.57 25.63 -17.65
N GLN A 60 -5.58 26.06 -16.92
CA GLN A 60 -5.62 25.97 -15.46
C GLN A 60 -6.09 24.59 -15.03
N VAL A 61 -5.44 24.03 -14.03
CA VAL A 61 -5.82 22.76 -13.39
C VAL A 61 -6.08 23.05 -11.92
N GLN A 62 -7.26 22.69 -11.47
CA GLN A 62 -7.72 22.90 -10.09
C GLN A 62 -8.00 21.59 -9.40
N PHE A 63 -7.70 21.53 -8.10
CA PHE A 63 -8.04 20.42 -7.21
C PHE A 63 -8.90 20.96 -6.08
N SER A 64 -10.02 20.30 -5.79
CA SER A 64 -10.96 20.72 -4.76
C SER A 64 -11.56 19.52 -4.03
N TRP A 65 -11.95 19.72 -2.79
CA TRP A 65 -12.65 18.71 -2.00
C TRP A 65 -14.03 18.42 -2.61
N GLU A 66 -14.40 17.14 -2.69
CA GLU A 66 -15.72 16.75 -3.17
C GLU A 66 -16.42 15.81 -2.17
N ASP A 67 -15.90 14.62 -1.93
CA ASP A 67 -16.47 13.63 -1.02
C ASP A 67 -15.32 12.92 -0.31
N SER A 68 -14.71 13.62 0.64
CA SER A 68 -13.55 13.14 1.37
C SER A 68 -13.58 13.63 2.81
N GLU A 69 -13.18 12.78 3.74
CA GLU A 69 -13.04 13.07 5.17
C GLU A 69 -11.57 13.12 5.60
N GLY A 70 -10.68 12.37 4.91
CA GLY A 70 -9.26 12.34 5.18
C GLY A 70 -8.51 13.60 4.77
N VAL A 71 -7.27 13.71 5.20
CA VAL A 71 -6.34 14.77 4.77
C VAL A 71 -5.61 14.31 3.53
N HIS A 72 -5.68 15.07 2.45
CA HIS A 72 -5.02 14.75 1.20
C HIS A 72 -4.05 15.84 0.78
N THR A 73 -3.10 15.48 -0.09
CA THR A 73 -2.24 16.41 -0.79
C THR A 73 -2.41 16.22 -2.29
N THR A 74 -2.06 17.25 -3.05
CA THR A 74 -1.85 17.13 -4.49
C THR A 74 -0.42 17.51 -4.78
N THR A 75 0.39 16.56 -5.18
CA THR A 75 1.83 16.73 -5.32
C THR A 75 2.31 16.13 -6.63
N SER A 76 3.21 16.81 -7.32
CA SER A 76 3.80 16.33 -8.57
C SER A 76 4.61 15.06 -8.34
N LEU A 77 4.22 13.97 -8.99
CA LEU A 77 4.90 12.67 -9.01
C LEU A 77 5.74 12.51 -10.29
N VAL A 78 5.16 12.90 -11.43
CA VAL A 78 5.77 12.82 -12.76
C VAL A 78 5.52 14.12 -13.52
N TRP A 79 6.50 14.59 -14.28
CA TRP A 79 6.38 15.74 -15.19
C TRP A 79 7.25 15.57 -16.43
N PRO A 80 6.90 16.20 -17.57
CA PRO A 80 7.72 16.11 -18.77
C PRO A 80 9.04 16.87 -18.60
N THR A 81 10.10 16.37 -19.21
CA THR A 81 11.39 17.10 -19.26
C THR A 81 11.20 18.45 -19.93
N GLY A 82 11.71 19.50 -19.29
CA GLY A 82 11.51 20.89 -19.73
C GLY A 82 10.47 21.65 -18.89
N ALA A 83 9.63 20.97 -18.16
CA ALA A 83 8.81 21.57 -17.11
C ALA A 83 9.64 21.87 -15.86
N ALA A 84 9.14 22.74 -14.98
CA ALA A 84 9.75 23.00 -13.69
C ALA A 84 9.81 21.70 -12.86
N ARG A 85 10.89 21.56 -12.09
CA ARG A 85 10.99 20.44 -11.14
C ARG A 85 9.89 20.57 -10.09
N MET A 86 9.11 19.49 -9.89
CA MET A 86 7.98 19.49 -8.99
C MET A 86 7.12 20.75 -9.15
N PRO A 87 6.46 20.91 -10.32
CA PRO A 87 5.77 22.16 -10.67
C PRO A 87 4.64 22.51 -9.69
N PHE A 88 4.21 21.57 -8.87
CA PHE A 88 3.15 21.77 -7.91
C PHE A 88 3.29 20.89 -6.68
N GLU A 89 3.07 21.48 -5.52
CA GLU A 89 2.92 20.80 -4.23
C GLU A 89 1.95 21.60 -3.37
N SER A 90 0.76 21.06 -3.11
CA SER A 90 -0.29 21.77 -2.35
C SER A 90 -0.06 21.78 -0.84
N GLY A 91 0.73 20.82 -0.32
CA GLY A 91 0.72 20.54 1.12
C GLY A 91 -0.62 19.94 1.56
N THR A 92 -0.99 20.16 2.82
CA THR A 92 -2.28 19.75 3.40
C THR A 92 -3.11 20.99 3.75
N PRO A 93 -4.44 21.02 3.45
CA PRO A 93 -5.23 20.07 2.67
C PRO A 93 -4.94 20.15 1.16
N GLY A 94 -5.27 19.14 0.41
CA GLY A 94 -4.88 18.91 -0.97
C GLY A 94 -5.44 19.85 -2.05
N GLU A 95 -6.11 20.90 -1.71
CA GLU A 95 -6.63 21.89 -2.67
C GLU A 95 -5.50 22.72 -3.30
N GLY A 96 -5.69 23.10 -4.54
CA GLY A 96 -4.75 23.97 -5.22
C GLY A 96 -5.12 24.25 -6.68
N GLU A 97 -4.36 25.16 -7.25
CA GLU A 97 -4.49 25.59 -8.65
C GLU A 97 -3.10 25.73 -9.27
N LEU A 98 -2.96 25.28 -10.51
CA LEU A 98 -1.73 25.44 -11.26
C LEU A 98 -2.00 25.67 -12.75
N THR A 99 -1.02 26.27 -13.44
CA THR A 99 -1.04 26.43 -14.89
C THR A 99 0.06 25.59 -15.52
N LEU A 100 -0.31 24.64 -16.39
CA LEU A 100 0.62 23.76 -17.09
C LEU A 100 0.87 24.25 -18.52
N THR A 101 2.12 24.56 -18.83
CA THR A 101 2.50 25.16 -20.12
C THR A 101 3.32 24.26 -21.03
N THR A 102 4.08 23.31 -20.46
CA THR A 102 4.95 22.40 -21.23
C THR A 102 4.13 21.19 -21.68
N PRO A 103 4.05 20.87 -22.98
CA PRO A 103 3.38 19.66 -23.46
C PRO A 103 4.00 18.40 -22.89
N GLY A 104 3.15 17.44 -22.52
CA GLY A 104 3.55 16.14 -21.97
C GLY A 104 2.67 15.64 -20.84
N LEU A 105 3.07 14.51 -20.27
CA LEU A 105 2.38 13.82 -19.18
C LEU A 105 2.81 14.38 -17.83
N TYR A 106 1.82 14.80 -17.05
CA TYR A 106 1.94 15.11 -15.62
C TYR A 106 1.14 14.10 -14.82
N VAL A 107 1.71 13.60 -13.73
CA VAL A 107 1.01 12.77 -12.76
C VAL A 107 1.16 13.40 -11.39
N PHE A 108 0.07 13.47 -10.67
CA PHE A 108 -0.02 13.94 -9.29
C PHE A 108 -0.43 12.79 -8.40
N PHE A 109 -0.06 12.85 -7.14
CA PHE A 109 -0.45 11.86 -6.14
C PHE A 109 -0.71 12.53 -4.79
N CYS A 110 -1.37 11.81 -3.89
CA CYS A 110 -1.45 12.16 -2.49
C CYS A 110 -0.22 11.59 -1.76
N LYS A 111 0.49 12.43 -0.98
CA LYS A 111 1.62 11.94 -0.17
C LYS A 111 1.19 11.14 1.06
N VAL A 112 -0.04 11.35 1.53
CA VAL A 112 -0.63 10.59 2.63
C VAL A 112 -1.11 9.24 2.11
N HIS A 113 -1.86 9.23 0.99
CA HIS A 113 -2.45 8.04 0.38
C HIS A 113 -1.78 7.81 -0.99
N ASP A 114 -0.66 7.13 -0.99
CA ASP A 114 0.28 7.05 -2.11
C ASP A 114 -0.25 6.36 -3.38
N PHE A 115 -1.39 5.68 -3.29
CA PHE A 115 -2.13 5.12 -4.42
C PHE A 115 -3.15 6.10 -5.04
N MET A 116 -3.46 7.22 -4.40
CA MET A 116 -4.36 8.22 -4.98
C MET A 116 -3.64 9.01 -6.07
N LEU A 117 -4.03 8.76 -7.33
CA LEU A 117 -3.37 9.31 -8.51
C LEU A 117 -4.30 10.17 -9.36
N ALA A 118 -3.75 11.25 -9.92
CA ALA A 118 -4.35 12.05 -10.98
C ALA A 118 -3.36 12.24 -12.13
N ALA A 119 -3.84 12.35 -13.37
CA ALA A 119 -2.99 12.65 -14.52
C ALA A 119 -3.55 13.78 -15.38
N VAL A 120 -2.64 14.58 -15.94
CA VAL A 120 -2.95 15.60 -16.94
C VAL A 120 -2.02 15.42 -18.13
N ILE A 121 -2.59 15.26 -19.32
CA ILE A 121 -1.84 15.35 -20.57
C ILE A 121 -2.01 16.77 -21.10
N VAL A 122 -0.92 17.52 -21.15
CA VAL A 122 -0.86 18.82 -21.83
C VAL A 122 -0.56 18.55 -23.28
N ASP A 123 -1.54 18.75 -24.14
CA ASP A 123 -1.48 18.39 -25.55
C ASP A 123 -1.34 19.64 -26.44
N ASP A 124 -0.30 19.66 -27.30
CA ASP A 124 -0.17 20.68 -28.35
C ASP A 124 -0.96 20.20 -29.59
N PRO A 125 -2.11 20.83 -29.93
CA PRO A 125 -2.94 20.40 -31.04
C PRO A 125 -2.25 20.54 -32.41
N ALA A 126 -1.07 21.13 -32.50
CA ALA A 126 -0.27 21.18 -33.71
C ALA A 126 0.53 19.90 -33.94
N THR A 127 0.63 19.02 -32.95
CA THR A 127 1.32 17.72 -33.06
C THR A 127 0.33 16.56 -33.19
N PRO A 128 0.69 15.46 -33.91
CA PRO A 128 -0.20 14.32 -34.02
C PRO A 128 -0.15 13.42 -32.78
N GLY A 129 -1.33 13.06 -32.25
CA GLY A 129 -1.49 12.24 -31.04
C GLY A 129 -1.32 13.05 -29.76
N LEU A 130 -1.78 12.53 -28.63
CA LEU A 130 -1.66 13.20 -27.33
C LEU A 130 -0.19 13.17 -26.85
N ASP A 131 0.33 14.31 -26.49
CA ASP A 131 1.74 14.44 -26.09
C ASP A 131 2.01 13.80 -24.72
N LEU A 132 2.82 12.75 -24.65
CA LEU A 132 3.37 12.25 -23.40
C LEU A 132 4.73 12.87 -23.08
N GLY A 133 5.34 13.59 -24.03
CA GLY A 133 6.67 14.16 -23.94
C GLY A 133 7.78 13.20 -24.42
N GLU A 134 9.00 13.75 -24.63
CA GLU A 134 10.18 12.95 -24.98
C GLU A 134 10.62 12.07 -23.81
N ASN A 135 10.72 12.66 -22.63
CA ASN A 135 11.04 11.97 -21.38
C ASN A 135 10.10 12.47 -20.29
N ILE A 136 9.89 11.63 -19.32
CA ILE A 136 9.29 11.99 -18.04
C ILE A 136 10.37 12.05 -16.95
N THR A 137 10.21 12.97 -16.01
CA THR A 137 11.02 13.08 -14.80
C THR A 137 10.16 12.63 -13.62
N LEU A 138 10.73 11.80 -12.76
CA LEU A 138 10.09 11.26 -11.56
C LEU A 138 10.42 12.11 -10.34
N ALA A 139 9.63 12.01 -9.28
CA ALA A 139 9.83 12.77 -8.03
C ALA A 139 11.23 12.59 -7.43
N ASN A 140 11.84 11.41 -7.56
CA ASN A 140 13.22 11.13 -7.12
C ASN A 140 14.31 11.75 -8.03
N GLY A 141 13.92 12.46 -9.09
CA GLY A 141 14.81 13.12 -10.05
C GLY A 141 15.31 12.24 -11.19
N ALA A 142 14.94 10.97 -11.27
CA ALA A 142 15.26 10.12 -12.41
C ALA A 142 14.46 10.56 -13.64
N ALA A 143 15.10 10.58 -14.82
CA ALA A 143 14.44 10.87 -16.09
C ALA A 143 14.52 9.64 -17.01
N VAL A 144 13.39 9.28 -17.62
CA VAL A 144 13.29 8.14 -18.54
C VAL A 144 12.49 8.49 -19.79
N PRO A 145 12.84 7.92 -20.95
CA PRO A 145 12.05 8.06 -22.17
C PRO A 145 10.60 7.59 -21.96
N THR A 146 9.63 8.26 -22.57
CA THR A 146 8.21 7.85 -22.52
C THR A 146 7.97 6.50 -23.24
N SER A 147 8.89 6.07 -24.09
CA SER A 147 8.90 4.74 -24.71
C SER A 147 9.51 3.63 -23.84
N SER A 148 10.10 3.95 -22.67
CA SER A 148 10.77 2.99 -21.77
C SER A 148 9.80 2.00 -21.13
N ASP A 149 10.31 0.86 -20.65
CA ASP A 149 9.50 -0.08 -19.87
C ASP A 149 9.01 0.54 -18.57
N LEU A 150 9.85 1.32 -17.88
CA LEU A 150 9.44 1.95 -16.62
C LEU A 150 8.28 2.94 -16.83
N ALA A 151 8.33 3.78 -17.87
CA ALA A 151 7.24 4.71 -18.17
C ALA A 151 5.92 3.97 -18.48
N THR A 152 6.00 2.91 -19.29
CA THR A 152 4.80 2.12 -19.62
C THR A 152 4.28 1.30 -18.44
N ARG A 153 5.14 0.86 -17.53
CA ARG A 153 4.76 0.17 -16.28
C ARG A 153 4.04 1.11 -15.32
N LEU A 154 4.52 2.35 -15.19
CA LEU A 154 3.83 3.39 -14.41
C LEU A 154 2.45 3.74 -15.00
N LEU A 155 2.34 3.82 -16.34
CA LEU A 155 1.04 4.00 -17.00
C LEU A 155 0.10 2.81 -16.77
N ARG A 156 0.63 1.58 -16.83
CA ARG A 156 -0.16 0.39 -16.48
C ARG A 156 -0.69 0.50 -15.04
N PHE A 157 0.18 0.81 -14.09
CA PHE A 157 -0.20 0.99 -12.69
C PHE A 157 -1.29 2.05 -12.54
N PHE A 158 -1.13 3.21 -13.18
CA PHE A 158 -2.13 4.28 -13.16
C PHE A 158 -3.51 3.80 -13.64
N PHE A 159 -3.60 3.09 -14.76
CA PHE A 159 -4.89 2.59 -15.27
C PHE A 159 -5.46 1.43 -14.47
N ILE A 160 -4.65 0.72 -13.73
CA ILE A 160 -5.12 -0.26 -12.74
C ILE A 160 -5.81 0.47 -11.59
N ASP A 161 -5.09 1.41 -11.00
CA ASP A 161 -5.46 2.09 -9.78
C ASP A 161 -6.65 3.04 -9.95
N THR A 162 -6.70 3.79 -11.05
CA THR A 162 -7.68 4.86 -11.25
C THR A 162 -8.95 4.46 -12.03
N ASN A 163 -9.18 3.17 -12.25
CA ASN A 163 -10.40 2.68 -12.87
C ASN A 163 -11.30 2.01 -11.83
N PRO A 164 -12.45 2.61 -11.45
CA PRO A 164 -13.35 2.05 -10.44
C PRO A 164 -13.84 0.62 -10.76
N ALA A 165 -13.87 0.23 -12.03
CA ALA A 165 -14.24 -1.13 -12.42
C ALA A 165 -13.25 -2.20 -11.93
N ASN A 166 -12.01 -1.82 -11.64
CA ASN A 166 -10.99 -2.73 -11.12
C ASN A 166 -11.13 -2.97 -9.61
N TRP A 167 -11.87 -2.14 -8.90
CA TRP A 167 -12.10 -2.24 -7.46
C TRP A 167 -13.39 -2.99 -7.11
N GLN A 168 -13.96 -3.71 -8.05
CA GLN A 168 -15.16 -4.51 -7.86
C GLN A 168 -14.79 -5.98 -7.61
N ASP A 169 -15.83 -6.80 -7.34
CA ASP A 169 -15.67 -8.24 -7.15
C ASP A 169 -15.07 -8.91 -8.40
N HIS A 170 -13.80 -9.26 -8.30
CA HIS A 170 -13.06 -9.93 -9.37
C HIS A 170 -13.38 -11.42 -9.43
N SER A 171 -13.33 -11.98 -10.63
CA SER A 171 -13.32 -13.43 -10.77
C SER A 171 -12.10 -14.00 -10.04
N LEU A 172 -12.20 -15.21 -9.52
CA LEU A 172 -11.11 -15.88 -8.79
C LEU A 172 -9.83 -16.08 -9.61
N THR A 173 -9.89 -15.90 -10.92
CA THR A 173 -8.84 -16.32 -11.83
C THR A 173 -8.33 -15.23 -12.75
N THR A 174 -9.05 -14.10 -12.90
CA THR A 174 -8.67 -13.09 -13.87
C THR A 174 -9.15 -11.71 -13.46
N TRP A 175 -8.26 -10.76 -13.54
CA TRP A 175 -8.50 -9.34 -13.34
C TRP A 175 -8.31 -8.61 -14.67
N HIS A 176 -9.32 -7.89 -15.17
CA HIS A 176 -9.31 -7.24 -16.49
C HIS A 176 -8.91 -5.77 -16.36
N ILE A 177 -7.87 -5.38 -17.08
CA ILE A 177 -7.41 -3.99 -17.13
C ILE A 177 -7.85 -3.38 -18.45
N THR A 178 -8.51 -2.23 -18.37
CA THR A 178 -8.91 -1.46 -19.55
C THR A 178 -7.90 -0.35 -19.81
N TYR A 179 -7.28 -0.39 -20.98
CA TYR A 179 -6.40 0.68 -21.45
C TYR A 179 -7.12 1.55 -22.49
N PRO A 180 -6.86 2.89 -22.48
CA PRO A 180 -7.51 3.79 -23.44
C PRO A 180 -6.97 3.58 -24.85
N SER A 181 -7.86 3.36 -25.82
CA SER A 181 -7.50 3.29 -27.25
C SER A 181 -7.32 4.69 -27.83
N VAL A 182 -6.26 5.36 -27.41
CA VAL A 182 -5.88 6.70 -27.90
C VAL A 182 -4.49 6.68 -28.52
N ASN A 183 -4.27 7.52 -29.52
CA ASN A 183 -2.93 7.71 -30.07
C ASN A 183 -2.16 8.69 -29.21
N VAL A 184 -0.98 8.29 -28.77
CA VAL A 184 -0.07 9.11 -27.98
C VAL A 184 1.24 9.32 -28.73
N ARG A 185 1.81 10.52 -28.56
CA ARG A 185 3.13 10.88 -29.06
C ARG A 185 4.16 10.66 -27.95
N ILE A 186 5.16 9.86 -28.26
CA ILE A 186 6.22 9.43 -27.33
C ILE A 186 7.60 9.83 -27.83
N THR A 187 8.64 9.43 -27.11
CA THR A 187 10.06 9.64 -27.44
C THR A 187 10.37 9.52 -28.93
N GLY A 188 11.09 10.50 -29.49
CA GLY A 188 11.43 10.58 -30.92
C GLY A 188 10.27 11.01 -31.82
N GLY A 189 9.18 11.52 -31.26
CA GLY A 189 7.99 11.97 -31.98
C GLY A 189 7.14 10.83 -32.57
N ALA A 190 7.40 9.58 -32.20
CA ALA A 190 6.62 8.44 -32.66
C ALA A 190 5.19 8.50 -32.12
N VAL A 191 4.21 8.20 -32.98
CA VAL A 191 2.79 8.10 -32.59
C VAL A 191 2.40 6.64 -32.50
N VAL A 192 1.92 6.22 -31.33
CA VAL A 192 1.53 4.85 -31.05
C VAL A 192 0.15 4.80 -30.41
N ASN A 193 -0.59 3.71 -30.60
CA ASN A 193 -1.83 3.50 -29.86
C ASN A 193 -1.50 2.96 -28.46
N LEU A 194 -1.91 3.68 -27.43
CA LEU A 194 -1.55 3.38 -26.04
C LEU A 194 -2.08 2.01 -25.59
N ALA A 195 -3.35 1.70 -25.89
CA ALA A 195 -3.91 0.39 -25.56
C ALA A 195 -3.13 -0.76 -26.23
N SER A 196 -2.74 -0.57 -27.49
CA SER A 196 -1.96 -1.59 -28.21
C SER A 196 -0.60 -1.83 -27.57
N VAL A 197 0.12 -0.76 -27.18
CA VAL A 197 1.43 -0.86 -26.53
C VAL A 197 1.34 -1.56 -25.18
N LEU A 198 0.39 -1.12 -24.32
CA LEU A 198 0.24 -1.68 -22.97
C LEU A 198 -0.27 -3.13 -23.03
N SER A 199 -1.25 -3.43 -23.90
CA SER A 199 -1.75 -4.79 -24.09
C SER A 199 -0.69 -5.74 -24.63
N GLN A 200 0.16 -5.27 -25.55
CA GLN A 200 1.25 -6.09 -26.09
C GLN A 200 2.32 -6.39 -25.04
N ARG A 201 2.62 -5.44 -24.15
CA ARG A 201 3.66 -5.61 -23.11
C ARG A 201 3.19 -6.41 -21.91
N TYR A 202 1.98 -6.13 -21.45
CA TYR A 202 1.51 -6.61 -20.15
C TYR A 202 0.23 -7.46 -20.22
N GLY A 203 -0.44 -7.48 -21.39
CA GLY A 203 -1.79 -8.03 -21.53
C GLY A 203 -2.85 -7.12 -20.90
N ASN A 204 -4.12 -7.47 -21.14
CA ASN A 204 -5.27 -6.85 -20.50
C ASN A 204 -5.77 -7.66 -19.29
N ASP A 205 -5.32 -8.90 -19.18
CA ASP A 205 -5.71 -9.81 -18.13
C ASP A 205 -4.53 -10.00 -17.17
N THR A 206 -4.76 -9.78 -15.89
CA THR A 206 -3.86 -10.24 -14.84
C THR A 206 -4.47 -11.50 -14.25
N PRO A 207 -4.03 -12.70 -14.67
CA PRO A 207 -4.56 -13.94 -14.15
C PRO A 207 -4.21 -14.04 -12.68
N LEU A 208 -5.22 -14.20 -11.83
CA LEU A 208 -5.04 -14.56 -10.46
C LEU A 208 -4.75 -16.07 -10.40
N GLY A 209 -3.72 -16.48 -9.66
CA GLY A 209 -3.45 -17.89 -9.43
C GLY A 209 -4.65 -18.57 -8.75
N GLN A 210 -4.78 -19.88 -8.90
CA GLN A 210 -5.80 -20.62 -8.14
C GLN A 210 -5.49 -20.54 -6.64
N PRO A 211 -6.51 -20.42 -5.76
CA PRO A 211 -6.30 -20.54 -4.33
C PRO A 211 -5.69 -21.91 -3.97
N PHE A 212 -4.71 -21.90 -3.09
CA PHE A 212 -4.10 -23.12 -2.55
C PHE A 212 -3.64 -22.87 -1.12
N LYS A 213 -3.47 -23.95 -0.36
CA LYS A 213 -3.15 -23.90 1.06
C LYS A 213 -1.73 -24.36 1.32
N PRO A 214 -1.03 -23.77 2.31
CA PRO A 214 0.21 -24.33 2.81
C PRO A 214 0.02 -25.80 3.26
N ALA A 215 1.02 -26.64 3.00
CA ALA A 215 1.02 -28.03 3.46
C ALA A 215 1.11 -28.12 4.99
N THR A 216 1.78 -27.18 5.63
CA THR A 216 1.86 -27.06 7.08
C THR A 216 0.91 -25.96 7.55
N ALA A 217 0.16 -26.24 8.60
CA ALA A 217 -0.73 -25.27 9.21
C ALA A 217 0.08 -24.10 9.83
N GLY A 218 -0.53 -22.93 9.87
CA GLY A 218 -0.13 -21.86 10.77
C GLY A 218 -0.64 -22.08 12.19
N VAL A 219 -0.41 -21.09 13.04
CA VAL A 219 -0.92 -21.05 14.42
C VAL A 219 -1.86 -19.87 14.59
N GLY A 220 -3.04 -20.14 15.15
CA GLY A 220 -4.01 -19.10 15.50
C GLY A 220 -4.76 -18.51 14.30
N GLU A 221 -4.70 -17.21 14.15
CA GLU A 221 -5.50 -16.42 13.23
C GLU A 221 -4.63 -15.42 12.45
N VAL A 222 -5.09 -15.08 11.25
CA VAL A 222 -4.56 -13.94 10.48
C VAL A 222 -5.73 -13.01 10.20
N TRP A 223 -5.59 -11.75 10.56
CA TRP A 223 -6.53 -10.69 10.28
C TRP A 223 -5.99 -9.81 9.17
N VAL A 224 -6.87 -9.40 8.27
CA VAL A 224 -6.53 -8.52 7.15
C VAL A 224 -7.54 -7.38 7.13
N ASP A 225 -7.07 -6.13 7.12
CA ASP A 225 -7.90 -4.98 6.80
C ASP A 225 -8.37 -5.11 5.36
N THR A 226 -9.68 -5.15 5.14
CA THR A 226 -10.31 -5.16 3.83
C THR A 226 -10.89 -3.77 3.59
N GLU A 227 -9.99 -2.86 3.24
CA GLU A 227 -10.16 -1.41 3.23
C GLU A 227 -11.32 -0.94 2.35
N PHE A 228 -11.48 -1.57 1.18
CA PHE A 228 -12.49 -1.14 0.18
C PHE A 228 -13.77 -1.97 0.20
N GLU A 229 -13.93 -2.84 1.16
CA GLU A 229 -15.12 -3.67 1.26
C GLU A 229 -16.32 -2.87 1.80
N LEU A 230 -17.36 -2.71 1.00
CA LEU A 230 -18.54 -1.97 1.40
C LEU A 230 -19.60 -2.88 2.00
N THR A 231 -20.05 -2.55 3.20
CA THR A 231 -21.13 -3.22 3.91
C THR A 231 -22.47 -2.48 3.75
N ALA A 232 -23.56 -3.20 3.92
CA ALA A 232 -24.91 -2.63 3.77
C ALA A 232 -25.16 -1.54 4.84
N ASN A 233 -25.81 -0.45 4.42
CA ASN A 233 -26.14 0.70 5.26
C ASN A 233 -24.92 1.52 5.74
N LYS A 234 -23.77 1.35 5.09
CA LYS A 234 -22.56 2.17 5.31
C LYS A 234 -22.32 3.10 4.14
N HIS A 235 -21.79 4.27 4.43
CA HIS A 235 -21.40 5.26 3.41
C HIS A 235 -19.94 5.15 3.03
N LYS A 236 -19.10 4.66 3.95
CA LYS A 236 -17.66 4.48 3.75
C LYS A 236 -17.30 3.00 3.76
N PRO A 237 -16.31 2.58 2.97
CA PRO A 237 -15.88 1.19 2.94
C PRO A 237 -14.99 0.85 4.14
N GLY A 238 -15.01 -0.40 4.55
CA GLY A 238 -14.09 -0.94 5.53
C GLY A 238 -14.63 -2.14 6.27
N SER A 239 -13.77 -3.11 6.47
CA SER A 239 -13.98 -4.27 7.32
C SER A 239 -12.65 -4.88 7.77
N ALA A 240 -12.69 -5.88 8.66
CA ALA A 240 -11.54 -6.74 8.96
C ALA A 240 -11.92 -8.19 8.71
N THR A 241 -11.14 -8.90 7.90
CA THR A 241 -11.35 -10.29 7.56
C THR A 241 -10.46 -11.21 8.40
N GLN A 242 -11.05 -12.15 9.13
CA GLN A 242 -10.34 -13.16 9.92
C GLN A 242 -10.15 -14.45 9.11
N VAL A 243 -8.91 -14.89 8.98
CA VAL A 243 -8.53 -16.19 8.42
C VAL A 243 -8.07 -17.12 9.55
N ASN A 244 -8.61 -18.32 9.63
CA ASN A 244 -8.10 -19.34 10.53
C ASN A 244 -6.79 -19.93 9.96
N ALA A 245 -5.67 -19.70 10.62
CA ALA A 245 -4.35 -20.13 10.15
C ALA A 245 -4.15 -21.66 10.18
N THR A 246 -4.98 -22.40 10.90
CA THR A 246 -4.88 -23.87 10.90
C THR A 246 -5.59 -24.48 9.69
N THR A 247 -6.73 -23.94 9.29
CA THR A 247 -7.56 -24.47 8.19
C THR A 247 -7.36 -23.71 6.88
N TRP A 248 -6.77 -22.51 6.97
CA TRP A 248 -6.60 -21.58 5.86
C TRP A 248 -7.92 -21.19 5.21
N GLN A 249 -8.94 -20.95 6.06
CA GLN A 249 -10.24 -20.48 5.61
C GLN A 249 -10.54 -19.12 6.22
N PRO A 250 -11.06 -18.15 5.47
CA PRO A 250 -11.69 -17.00 6.05
C PRO A 250 -12.92 -17.46 6.83
N VAL A 251 -13.06 -17.01 8.06
CA VAL A 251 -14.08 -17.51 8.98
C VAL A 251 -15.00 -16.41 9.50
N ARG A 252 -14.59 -15.15 9.36
CA ARG A 252 -15.37 -14.04 9.85
C ARG A 252 -14.94 -12.73 9.20
N LYS A 253 -15.89 -11.79 9.12
CA LYS A 253 -15.64 -10.39 8.85
C LYS A 253 -16.20 -9.55 9.99
N VAL A 254 -15.53 -8.46 10.31
CA VAL A 254 -15.95 -7.49 11.31
C VAL A 254 -16.11 -6.15 10.62
N ALA A 255 -17.31 -5.58 10.64
CA ALA A 255 -17.64 -4.35 9.95
C ALA A 255 -18.08 -3.21 10.88
N LEU A 256 -18.17 -3.44 12.19
CA LEU A 256 -18.50 -2.49 13.25
C LEU A 256 -19.75 -1.64 12.92
N PRO A 257 -20.97 -2.20 13.07
CA PRO A 257 -22.20 -1.54 12.60
C PRO A 257 -22.48 -0.19 13.30
N GLU A 258 -21.88 0.05 14.46
CA GLU A 258 -22.06 1.25 15.25
C GLU A 258 -21.37 2.48 14.66
N ILE A 259 -20.38 2.29 13.76
CA ILE A 259 -19.59 3.36 13.14
C ILE A 259 -19.46 3.10 11.63
N ASP A 260 -19.17 4.12 10.85
CA ASP A 260 -18.58 3.93 9.53
C ASP A 260 -17.08 3.67 9.71
N MET A 261 -16.64 2.48 9.33
CA MET A 261 -15.22 2.21 9.18
C MET A 261 -14.79 2.91 7.89
N ASN A 262 -13.81 3.81 7.96
CA ASN A 262 -13.38 4.55 6.80
C ASN A 262 -11.95 4.14 6.42
N ASN A 263 -11.85 3.20 5.49
CA ASN A 263 -10.61 2.70 4.96
C ASN A 263 -9.63 2.24 6.06
N PRO A 264 -9.95 1.15 6.80
CA PRO A 264 -9.07 0.64 7.86
C PRO A 264 -7.72 0.20 7.29
N HIS A 265 -6.63 0.65 7.94
CA HIS A 265 -5.30 0.54 7.37
C HIS A 265 -4.35 -0.39 8.12
N ASN A 266 -4.36 -0.35 9.44
CA ASN A 266 -3.42 -1.15 10.22
C ASN A 266 -4.05 -1.66 11.52
N MET A 267 -3.61 -2.82 11.95
CA MET A 267 -4.09 -3.47 13.17
C MET A 267 -2.97 -3.92 14.09
N TRP A 268 -3.24 -3.89 15.39
CA TRP A 268 -2.42 -4.53 16.41
C TRP A 268 -3.30 -5.19 17.48
N ALA A 269 -2.75 -6.15 18.25
CA ALA A 269 -3.46 -6.82 19.32
C ALA A 269 -3.02 -6.33 20.70
N SER A 270 -3.95 -6.34 21.67
CA SER A 270 -3.63 -6.18 23.09
C SER A 270 -2.72 -7.30 23.58
N ARG A 271 -1.98 -7.05 24.68
CA ARG A 271 -1.07 -8.04 25.30
C ARG A 271 -1.75 -9.38 25.58
N ASP A 272 -2.99 -9.35 26.03
CA ASP A 272 -3.79 -10.55 26.30
C ASP A 272 -4.45 -11.17 25.06
N GLN A 273 -4.24 -10.54 23.89
CA GLN A 273 -4.81 -10.96 22.60
C GLN A 273 -6.34 -10.95 22.56
N SER A 274 -7.00 -10.26 23.49
CA SER A 274 -8.48 -10.21 23.54
C SER A 274 -9.07 -9.10 22.67
N ARG A 275 -8.28 -8.07 22.33
CA ARG A 275 -8.71 -6.88 21.60
C ARG A 275 -7.88 -6.70 20.35
N ILE A 276 -8.50 -6.13 19.31
CA ILE A 276 -7.83 -5.64 18.13
C ILE A 276 -8.01 -4.13 18.09
N TYR A 277 -6.93 -3.41 17.88
CA TYR A 277 -6.86 -1.98 17.61
C TYR A 277 -6.74 -1.80 16.10
N GLN A 278 -7.54 -0.91 15.52
CA GLN A 278 -7.59 -0.69 14.09
C GLN A 278 -7.67 0.79 13.77
N THR A 279 -6.74 1.27 12.96
CA THR A 279 -6.72 2.66 12.48
C THR A 279 -7.69 2.83 11.31
N GLN A 280 -8.35 4.00 11.24
CA GLN A 280 -9.24 4.40 10.16
C GLN A 280 -8.55 5.48 9.33
N TRP A 281 -7.89 5.09 8.24
CA TRP A 281 -6.90 5.93 7.56
C TRP A 281 -7.49 7.18 6.90
N PHE A 282 -8.70 7.08 6.34
CA PHE A 282 -9.40 8.23 5.74
C PHE A 282 -10.29 8.96 6.75
N ASP A 283 -9.97 8.86 8.03
CA ASP A 283 -10.72 9.47 9.14
C ASP A 283 -9.72 9.93 10.22
N PHE A 284 -10.21 10.22 11.41
CA PHE A 284 -9.45 10.71 12.56
C PHE A 284 -9.45 9.72 13.73
N ARG A 285 -9.79 8.45 13.49
CA ARG A 285 -10.23 7.55 14.55
C ARG A 285 -9.42 6.26 14.66
N LEU A 286 -9.33 5.78 15.90
CA LEU A 286 -8.87 4.45 16.26
C LEU A 286 -10.06 3.65 16.80
N ALA A 287 -10.44 2.59 16.11
CA ALA A 287 -11.43 1.64 16.60
C ALA A 287 -10.75 0.54 17.43
N THR A 288 -11.39 0.12 18.52
CA THR A 288 -11.00 -1.05 19.30
C THR A 288 -12.17 -2.00 19.35
N PHE A 289 -11.98 -3.26 18.96
CA PHE A 289 -13.03 -4.26 19.02
C PHE A 289 -12.57 -5.56 19.73
N ASP A 290 -13.54 -6.24 20.30
CA ASP A 290 -13.30 -7.54 20.91
C ASP A 290 -13.00 -8.59 19.83
N ARG A 291 -11.84 -9.24 19.92
CA ARG A 291 -11.37 -10.20 18.91
C ARG A 291 -12.28 -11.40 18.75
N GLN A 292 -12.90 -11.88 19.83
CA GLN A 292 -13.74 -13.09 19.77
C GLN A 292 -15.14 -12.82 19.23
N THR A 293 -15.71 -11.68 19.59
CA THR A 293 -17.09 -11.34 19.24
C THR A 293 -17.21 -10.38 18.06
N GLY A 294 -16.15 -9.62 17.74
CA GLY A 294 -16.17 -8.55 16.73
C GLY A 294 -16.91 -7.29 17.19
N ARG A 295 -17.29 -7.18 18.46
CA ARG A 295 -18.05 -6.02 18.98
C ARG A 295 -17.15 -4.84 19.21
N LEU A 296 -17.62 -3.65 18.82
CA LEU A 296 -16.96 -2.38 19.14
C LEU A 296 -16.84 -2.22 20.66
N LEU A 297 -15.64 -1.87 21.12
CA LEU A 297 -15.34 -1.56 22.52
C LEU A 297 -15.08 -0.08 22.71
N HIS A 298 -14.28 0.51 21.84
CA HIS A 298 -13.92 1.92 21.87
C HIS A 298 -13.80 2.45 20.44
N ASP A 299 -14.15 3.71 20.28
CA ASP A 299 -14.00 4.50 19.08
C ASP A 299 -13.47 5.86 19.50
N VAL A 300 -12.17 6.10 19.31
CA VAL A 300 -11.46 7.24 19.87
C VAL A 300 -10.93 8.13 18.75
N GLU A 301 -11.28 9.40 18.78
CA GLU A 301 -10.69 10.40 17.90
C GLU A 301 -9.25 10.66 18.33
N VAL A 302 -8.29 10.25 17.49
CA VAL A 302 -6.84 10.35 17.76
C VAL A 302 -6.18 11.49 17.00
N GLY A 303 -6.67 11.84 15.83
CA GLY A 303 -6.16 12.88 14.94
C GLY A 303 -6.11 12.41 13.49
N PRO A 304 -5.67 13.26 12.55
CA PRO A 304 -5.84 13.06 11.13
C PRO A 304 -5.08 11.86 10.58
N ASP A 305 -5.76 11.08 9.76
CA ASP A 305 -5.27 9.95 8.97
C ASP A 305 -4.35 9.02 9.79
N PRO A 306 -4.89 8.36 10.85
CA PRO A 306 -4.10 7.46 11.67
C PRO A 306 -3.66 6.25 10.84
N SER A 307 -2.36 6.14 10.57
CA SER A 307 -1.79 5.11 9.71
C SER A 307 -1.51 3.81 10.47
N HIS A 308 -0.52 3.76 11.33
CA HIS A 308 -0.14 2.55 12.05
C HIS A 308 -0.40 2.63 13.55
N VAL A 309 -0.69 1.47 14.15
CA VAL A 309 -0.81 1.29 15.60
C VAL A 309 0.05 0.12 16.07
N MET A 310 0.79 0.31 17.17
CA MET A 310 1.53 -0.75 17.87
C MET A 310 1.48 -0.52 19.39
N THR A 311 1.64 -1.61 20.16
CA THR A 311 1.80 -1.53 21.61
C THR A 311 3.27 -1.62 22.01
N ARG A 312 3.62 -0.98 23.13
CA ARG A 312 4.91 -1.20 23.75
C ARG A 312 4.95 -2.55 24.46
N THR A 313 6.07 -3.23 24.39
CA THR A 313 6.27 -4.54 25.01
C THR A 313 6.28 -4.50 26.54
N ASP A 314 6.75 -3.40 27.13
CA ASP A 314 6.89 -3.22 28.59
C ASP A 314 5.60 -2.72 29.26
N THR A 315 4.90 -1.74 28.66
CA THR A 315 3.76 -1.05 29.28
C THR A 315 2.40 -1.42 28.71
N ASP A 316 2.36 -2.02 27.52
CA ASP A 316 1.13 -2.27 26.73
C ASP A 316 0.39 -0.98 26.31
N GLN A 317 1.02 0.18 26.42
CA GLN A 317 0.51 1.44 25.89
C GLN A 317 0.52 1.40 24.37
N LEU A 318 -0.53 1.94 23.75
CA LEU A 318 -0.63 2.04 22.31
C LEU A 318 0.05 3.30 21.82
N HIS A 319 0.62 3.22 20.64
CA HIS A 319 1.11 4.35 19.88
C HIS A 319 0.50 4.32 18.49
N VAL A 320 -0.05 5.46 18.08
CA VAL A 320 -0.71 5.63 16.77
C VAL A 320 0.02 6.74 16.04
N ALA A 321 0.52 6.45 14.85
CA ALA A 321 1.11 7.43 13.96
C ALA A 321 -0.01 8.14 13.18
N LEU A 322 0.07 9.47 13.09
CA LEU A 322 -0.90 10.32 12.41
C LEU A 322 -0.27 10.87 11.14
N GLU A 323 -0.47 10.22 10.02
CA GLU A 323 0.18 10.62 8.78
C GLU A 323 -0.37 11.94 8.22
N GLY A 324 -1.64 12.23 8.45
CA GLY A 324 -2.24 13.52 8.09
C GLY A 324 -1.79 14.68 8.97
N GLU A 325 -1.09 14.43 10.09
CA GLU A 325 -0.68 15.46 11.04
C GLU A 325 0.62 16.16 10.61
N ASN A 326 0.52 17.45 10.35
CA ASN A 326 1.65 18.29 9.96
C ASN A 326 2.49 18.78 11.16
N ASP A 327 1.96 18.69 12.38
CA ASP A 327 2.67 19.04 13.59
C ASP A 327 3.64 17.91 14.01
N ARG A 328 4.76 18.29 14.61
CA ARG A 328 5.76 17.37 15.16
C ARG A 328 5.24 16.45 16.28
N ASN A 329 4.09 16.78 16.90
CA ASN A 329 3.40 15.96 17.90
C ASN A 329 2.49 14.89 17.25
N ALA A 330 2.97 14.28 16.21
CA ALA A 330 2.20 13.44 15.29
C ALA A 330 2.08 11.96 15.68
N VAL A 331 2.54 11.58 16.88
CA VAL A 331 2.28 10.24 17.45
C VAL A 331 1.45 10.38 18.72
N VAL A 332 0.36 9.64 18.80
CA VAL A 332 -0.55 9.64 19.95
C VAL A 332 -0.32 8.40 20.79
N GLN A 333 -0.07 8.58 22.09
CA GLN A 333 0.00 7.51 23.06
C GLN A 333 -1.35 7.37 23.77
N LEU A 334 -1.89 6.13 23.77
CA LEU A 334 -3.10 5.79 24.51
C LEU A 334 -2.79 4.81 25.65
N ALA A 335 -3.65 4.83 26.64
CA ALA A 335 -3.65 3.86 27.73
C ALA A 335 -3.83 2.42 27.19
N PRO A 336 -3.32 1.41 27.90
CA PRO A 336 -3.60 0.01 27.58
C PRO A 336 -5.10 -0.23 27.41
N GLY A 337 -5.48 -0.91 26.32
CA GLY A 337 -6.88 -1.13 25.98
C GLY A 337 -7.49 -0.09 25.04
N GLY A 338 -6.78 0.99 24.70
CA GLY A 338 -7.15 1.91 23.63
C GLY A 338 -8.35 2.83 23.91
N SER A 339 -8.70 3.05 25.19
CA SER A 339 -9.90 3.83 25.55
C SER A 339 -9.64 5.33 25.78
N GLN A 340 -8.39 5.73 25.98
CA GLN A 340 -8.06 7.08 26.40
C GLN A 340 -6.69 7.49 25.89
N ILE A 341 -6.61 8.70 25.33
CA ILE A 341 -5.36 9.37 25.01
C ILE A 341 -4.68 9.82 26.31
N GLU A 342 -3.41 9.48 26.46
CA GLU A 342 -2.58 9.91 27.58
C GLU A 342 -1.75 11.14 27.22
N LYS A 343 -1.15 11.14 26.03
CA LYS A 343 -0.33 12.27 25.55
C LYS A 343 -0.11 12.20 24.04
N ARG A 344 0.36 13.31 23.48
CA ARG A 344 0.99 13.38 22.15
C ARG A 344 2.51 13.35 22.32
N ILE A 345 3.20 12.70 21.40
CA ILE A 345 4.65 12.53 21.40
C ILE A 345 5.24 13.37 20.26
N ASP A 346 6.16 14.26 20.65
CA ASP A 346 6.96 15.03 19.72
C ASP A 346 8.03 14.13 19.09
N ILE A 347 7.94 13.91 17.79
CA ILE A 347 8.90 13.12 16.99
C ILE A 347 9.82 14.00 16.13
N ALA A 348 9.79 15.31 16.35
CA ALA A 348 10.51 16.37 15.66
C ALA A 348 10.07 16.65 14.21
N GLU A 349 9.23 15.80 13.63
CA GLU A 349 8.70 15.90 12.26
C GLU A 349 7.20 15.59 12.25
N GLY A 350 6.49 16.02 11.21
CA GLY A 350 5.14 15.59 10.92
C GLY A 350 5.09 14.35 10.01
N HIS A 351 3.88 13.90 9.70
CA HIS A 351 3.60 12.85 8.71
C HIS A 351 4.32 11.51 8.94
N PRO A 352 4.32 10.94 10.18
CA PRO A 352 4.82 9.59 10.40
C PRO A 352 3.84 8.57 9.80
N HIS A 353 4.37 7.48 9.22
CA HIS A 353 3.51 6.41 8.71
C HIS A 353 3.74 5.10 9.49
N GLY A 354 4.45 4.15 8.90
CA GLY A 354 4.66 2.81 9.47
C GLY A 354 5.75 2.77 10.54
N HIS A 355 5.46 3.26 11.74
CA HIS A 355 6.38 3.20 12.85
C HIS A 355 6.59 1.77 13.38
N TRP A 356 7.70 1.54 14.10
CA TRP A 356 7.98 0.28 14.79
C TRP A 356 8.43 0.54 16.23
N MET A 357 7.92 -0.29 17.15
CA MET A 357 8.34 -0.29 18.54
C MET A 357 9.54 -1.19 18.74
N GLY A 358 10.54 -0.76 19.48
CA GLY A 358 11.62 -1.60 19.94
C GLY A 358 11.11 -2.80 20.75
N HIS A 359 11.74 -3.92 20.56
CA HIS A 359 11.36 -5.19 21.18
C HIS A 359 11.57 -5.17 22.70
N ASP A 360 12.41 -4.26 23.20
CA ASP A 360 12.62 -3.98 24.62
C ASP A 360 11.65 -2.92 25.20
N GLY A 361 10.81 -2.31 24.36
CA GLY A 361 9.85 -1.27 24.73
C GLY A 361 10.45 0.12 24.96
N LYS A 362 11.75 0.34 24.68
CA LYS A 362 12.43 1.60 25.02
C LYS A 362 12.64 2.54 23.84
N THR A 363 12.56 2.03 22.63
CA THR A 363 12.80 2.78 21.40
C THR A 363 11.57 2.73 20.49
N MET A 364 11.30 3.80 19.78
CA MET A 364 10.38 3.83 18.65
C MET A 364 11.11 4.43 17.46
N VAL A 365 10.89 3.85 16.29
CA VAL A 365 11.36 4.41 15.03
C VAL A 365 10.17 4.73 14.13
N THR A 366 10.20 5.92 13.51
CA THR A 366 9.15 6.33 12.57
C THR A 366 9.79 6.74 11.24
N PRO A 367 9.19 6.39 10.10
CA PRO A 367 9.47 7.06 8.85
C PRO A 367 8.67 8.35 8.83
N ASN A 368 9.19 9.41 8.25
CA ASN A 368 8.48 10.68 8.10
C ASN A 368 8.30 10.95 6.60
N ALA A 369 7.12 10.63 6.09
CA ALA A 369 6.86 10.45 4.66
C ALA A 369 7.18 11.70 3.81
N PHE A 370 7.05 12.90 4.36
CA PHE A 370 7.23 14.15 3.61
C PHE A 370 8.65 14.72 3.66
N THR A 371 9.50 14.27 4.58
CA THR A 371 10.76 14.95 4.91
C THR A 371 12.04 14.15 4.65
N ARG A 372 11.95 12.96 4.07
CA ARG A 372 13.09 12.08 3.73
C ARG A 372 13.96 11.77 4.94
N ASN A 373 13.36 11.58 6.08
CA ASN A 373 14.07 11.18 7.29
C ASN A 373 13.29 10.15 8.10
N SER A 374 13.96 9.56 9.06
CA SER A 374 13.39 8.66 10.06
C SER A 374 13.77 9.14 11.45
N THR A 375 12.81 9.20 12.34
CA THR A 375 13.01 9.57 13.75
C THR A 375 13.35 8.33 14.57
N ILE A 376 14.35 8.45 15.45
CA ILE A 376 14.60 7.52 16.56
C ILE A 376 14.21 8.22 17.86
N TYR A 377 13.17 7.71 18.51
CA TYR A 377 12.66 8.22 19.79
C TYR A 377 13.07 7.31 20.93
N ASP A 378 13.58 7.88 22.02
CA ASP A 378 13.98 7.17 23.23
C ASP A 378 12.94 7.43 24.35
N PHE A 379 12.22 6.38 24.76
CA PHE A 379 11.22 6.48 25.83
C PHE A 379 11.83 6.73 27.21
N ASN A 380 13.08 6.30 27.47
CA ASN A 380 13.73 6.57 28.74
C ASN A 380 14.16 8.03 28.87
N ALA A 381 14.67 8.60 27.77
CA ALA A 381 15.00 10.03 27.72
C ALA A 381 13.74 10.91 27.53
N GLY A 382 12.66 10.32 27.03
CA GLY A 382 11.40 11.01 26.76
C GLY A 382 11.48 11.98 25.59
N GLY A 383 12.31 11.70 24.58
CA GLY A 383 12.53 12.60 23.44
C GLY A 383 13.16 11.95 22.21
N VAL A 384 13.23 12.74 21.14
CA VAL A 384 13.92 12.37 19.92
C VAL A 384 15.42 12.30 20.18
N ARG A 385 16.02 11.17 19.84
CA ARG A 385 17.46 10.99 19.92
C ARG A 385 18.16 11.34 18.60
N ASP A 386 17.60 10.89 17.47
CA ASP A 386 18.19 11.11 16.16
C ASP A 386 17.10 11.36 15.10
N LEU A 387 17.43 12.20 14.12
CA LEU A 387 16.76 12.32 12.82
C LEU A 387 17.73 11.82 11.73
N VAL A 388 17.42 10.68 11.15
CA VAL A 388 18.31 10.03 10.19
C VAL A 388 17.79 10.27 8.77
N ARG A 389 18.64 10.85 7.90
CA ARG A 389 18.28 11.04 6.49
C ARG A 389 18.18 9.68 5.77
N VAL A 390 17.09 9.50 5.04
CA VAL A 390 16.79 8.30 4.24
C VAL A 390 16.41 8.67 2.80
N GLY A 391 15.79 7.78 2.05
CA GLY A 391 15.34 8.03 0.69
C GLY A 391 14.03 8.81 0.60
N GLU A 392 13.45 8.82 -0.61
CA GLU A 392 12.24 9.58 -0.96
C GLU A 392 11.00 8.85 -0.51
N ALA A 393 10.06 9.60 0.13
CA ALA A 393 8.82 9.08 0.68
C ALA A 393 9.04 7.80 1.54
N PRO A 394 9.71 7.92 2.70
CA PRO A 394 9.85 6.78 3.61
C PRO A 394 8.50 6.50 4.27
N ILE A 395 7.96 5.27 4.13
CA ILE A 395 6.60 4.95 4.58
C ILE A 395 6.51 3.86 5.65
N ALA A 396 7.52 3.01 5.80
CA ALA A 396 7.45 1.97 6.81
C ALA A 396 8.81 1.64 7.41
N THR A 397 8.78 1.14 8.64
CA THR A 397 9.95 0.66 9.36
C THR A 397 9.74 -0.75 9.88
N GLY A 398 10.83 -1.50 10.07
CA GLY A 398 10.86 -2.79 10.75
C GLY A 398 12.20 -2.98 11.45
N MET A 399 12.19 -3.53 12.65
CA MET A 399 13.36 -3.59 13.53
C MET A 399 13.82 -5.02 13.76
N MET A 400 15.13 -5.22 13.90
CA MET A 400 15.71 -6.49 14.33
C MET A 400 15.21 -6.87 15.73
N PRO A 401 15.02 -8.17 16.04
CA PRO A 401 14.53 -8.60 17.35
C PRO A 401 15.41 -8.25 18.55
N ASP A 402 16.67 -7.86 18.31
CA ASP A 402 17.62 -7.38 19.32
C ASP A 402 17.75 -5.84 19.35
N ASP A 403 16.92 -5.14 18.59
CA ASP A 403 16.93 -3.68 18.43
C ASP A 403 18.27 -3.11 17.90
N SER A 404 19.16 -3.95 17.34
CA SER A 404 20.48 -3.51 16.85
C SER A 404 20.44 -2.61 15.63
N LYS A 405 19.51 -2.87 14.72
CA LYS A 405 19.27 -2.08 13.51
C LYS A 405 17.82 -2.16 13.05
N TYR A 406 17.43 -1.23 12.21
CA TYR A 406 16.11 -1.21 11.59
C TYR A 406 16.18 -0.86 10.11
N TYR A 407 15.11 -1.18 9.39
CA TYR A 407 14.95 -1.01 7.95
C TYR A 407 13.87 0.02 7.68
N VAL A 408 14.10 0.88 6.71
CA VAL A 408 13.15 1.91 6.26
C VAL A 408 12.83 1.71 4.79
N ALA A 409 11.57 1.48 4.45
CA ALA A 409 11.09 1.44 3.08
C ALA A 409 11.01 2.86 2.52
N ASN A 410 11.82 3.16 1.49
CA ASN A 410 11.77 4.42 0.76
C ASN A 410 10.95 4.18 -0.52
N PHE A 411 9.69 4.50 -0.46
CA PHE A 411 8.69 4.13 -1.46
C PHE A 411 9.08 4.62 -2.87
N LEU A 412 9.26 5.93 -3.05
CA LEU A 412 9.51 6.51 -4.37
C LEU A 412 10.92 6.24 -4.90
N ASP A 413 11.88 5.92 -4.05
CA ASP A 413 13.24 5.54 -4.47
C ASP A 413 13.38 4.06 -4.81
N SER A 414 12.41 3.23 -4.45
CA SER A 414 12.51 1.77 -4.54
C SER A 414 13.77 1.23 -3.85
N THR A 415 14.03 1.74 -2.64
CA THR A 415 15.18 1.34 -1.81
C THR A 415 14.77 1.03 -0.38
N ILE A 416 15.62 0.29 0.33
CA ILE A 416 15.53 0.10 1.78
C ILE A 416 16.78 0.71 2.42
N THR A 417 16.61 1.63 3.35
CA THR A 417 17.70 2.15 4.18
C THR A 417 17.84 1.32 5.45
N VAL A 418 19.03 0.83 5.73
CA VAL A 418 19.37 0.09 6.96
C VAL A 418 20.12 1.02 7.90
N ILE A 419 19.64 1.15 9.14
CA ILE A 419 20.16 2.10 10.12
C ILE A 419 20.52 1.37 11.41
N ASN A 420 21.68 1.66 11.96
CA ASN A 420 22.06 1.21 13.30
C ASN A 420 21.20 1.96 14.33
N THR A 421 20.42 1.23 15.11
CA THR A 421 19.46 1.83 16.04
C THR A 421 20.15 2.60 17.15
N THR A 422 21.31 2.14 17.62
CA THR A 422 22.04 2.79 18.73
C THR A 422 22.74 4.08 18.32
N THR A 423 23.34 4.11 17.11
CA THR A 423 24.19 5.23 16.66
C THR A 423 23.48 6.19 15.71
N GLY A 424 22.31 5.85 15.18
CA GLY A 424 21.62 6.60 14.12
C GLY A 424 22.37 6.61 12.78
N VAL A 425 23.38 5.77 12.59
CA VAL A 425 24.19 5.75 11.37
C VAL A 425 23.58 4.83 10.33
N VAL A 426 23.47 5.32 9.08
CA VAL A 426 23.09 4.49 7.94
C VAL A 426 24.17 3.46 7.66
N ILE A 427 23.84 2.18 7.78
CA ILE A 427 24.73 1.04 7.52
C ILE A 427 24.77 0.77 6.01
N LYS A 428 23.59 0.76 5.36
CA LYS A 428 23.46 0.36 3.96
C LYS A 428 22.19 0.94 3.33
N THR A 429 22.22 1.13 2.02
CA THR A 429 21.02 1.31 1.20
C THR A 429 20.92 0.16 0.20
N ILE A 430 19.86 -0.62 0.32
CA ILE A 430 19.55 -1.74 -0.57
C ILE A 430 18.72 -1.21 -1.73
N ARG A 431 19.22 -1.35 -2.95
CA ARG A 431 18.52 -0.92 -4.17
C ARG A 431 17.69 -2.08 -4.72
N LEU A 432 16.38 -2.00 -4.63
CA LEU A 432 15.48 -3.07 -5.06
C LEU A 432 15.38 -3.21 -6.57
N LEU A 433 15.61 -2.13 -7.32
CA LEU A 433 15.63 -2.12 -8.80
C LEU A 433 17.03 -2.33 -9.40
N ALA A 434 18.04 -2.76 -8.61
CA ALA A 434 19.41 -2.94 -9.12
C ALA A 434 19.51 -3.95 -10.28
N ASN A 435 18.63 -4.93 -10.32
CA ASN A 435 18.60 -5.97 -11.35
C ASN A 435 17.55 -5.70 -12.47
N TYR A 436 16.94 -4.52 -12.50
CA TYR A 436 15.95 -4.11 -13.48
C TYR A 436 16.51 -3.06 -14.43
N ASN A 437 16.35 -3.29 -15.72
CA ASN A 437 16.69 -2.31 -16.74
C ASN A 437 15.44 -1.45 -17.06
N PRO A 438 15.41 -0.15 -16.70
CA PRO A 438 14.23 0.69 -16.87
C PRO A 438 13.85 0.96 -18.34
N LEU A 439 14.79 0.78 -19.29
CA LEU A 439 14.52 1.00 -20.71
C LEU A 439 13.87 -0.22 -21.36
N SER A 440 14.41 -1.40 -21.11
CA SER A 440 14.00 -2.65 -21.78
C SER A 440 13.07 -3.53 -20.95
N GLY A 441 12.97 -3.32 -19.64
CA GLY A 441 12.24 -4.19 -18.73
C GLY A 441 12.97 -5.49 -18.38
N ALA A 442 14.22 -5.67 -18.84
CA ALA A 442 14.98 -6.89 -18.55
C ALA A 442 15.30 -7.00 -17.06
N ILE A 443 15.08 -8.19 -16.51
CA ILE A 443 15.33 -8.53 -15.11
C ILE A 443 16.45 -9.57 -15.04
N ALA A 444 17.53 -9.26 -14.29
CA ALA A 444 18.73 -10.11 -14.18
C ALA A 444 18.90 -10.78 -12.79
N GLY A 445 17.94 -10.62 -11.90
CA GLY A 445 18.00 -11.16 -10.53
C GLY A 445 16.79 -10.71 -9.70
N PRO A 446 16.83 -10.85 -8.37
CA PRO A 446 15.74 -10.40 -7.51
C PRO A 446 15.45 -8.91 -7.69
N VAL A 447 14.17 -8.56 -7.75
CA VAL A 447 13.70 -7.20 -8.04
C VAL A 447 12.47 -6.86 -7.21
N GLY A 448 12.38 -5.58 -6.79
CA GLY A 448 11.22 -4.97 -6.18
C GLY A 448 11.14 -3.48 -6.55
N GLY A 449 9.94 -2.93 -6.56
CA GLY A 449 9.75 -1.50 -6.84
C GLY A 449 8.54 -0.96 -6.09
N LEU A 450 8.66 0.25 -5.54
CA LEU A 450 7.71 0.86 -4.62
C LEU A 450 7.46 -0.04 -3.39
N PRO A 451 8.46 -0.22 -2.48
CA PRO A 451 8.35 -1.09 -1.31
C PRO A 451 7.41 -0.49 -0.27
N ILE A 452 6.57 -1.33 0.37
CA ILE A 452 5.59 -0.89 1.36
C ILE A 452 6.06 -1.17 2.78
N GLN A 453 6.08 -2.40 3.25
CA GLN A 453 6.43 -2.73 4.64
C GLN A 453 7.75 -3.50 4.73
N THR A 454 8.40 -3.44 5.90
CA THR A 454 9.71 -4.05 6.11
C THR A 454 9.84 -4.84 7.42
N PRO A 455 8.84 -5.65 7.84
CA PRO A 455 8.96 -6.40 9.08
C PRO A 455 10.06 -7.45 8.99
N VAL A 456 10.88 -7.53 10.04
CA VAL A 456 11.90 -8.56 10.20
C VAL A 456 11.26 -9.80 10.82
N SER A 457 11.68 -11.00 10.37
CA SER A 457 11.22 -12.27 10.96
C SER A 457 11.52 -12.31 12.45
N PRO A 458 10.65 -12.95 13.28
CA PRO A 458 10.87 -13.01 14.73
C PRO A 458 12.21 -13.62 15.14
N ASP A 459 12.80 -14.49 14.32
CA ASP A 459 14.13 -15.08 14.54
C ASP A 459 15.27 -14.24 13.94
N GLY A 460 14.97 -13.08 13.39
CA GLY A 460 15.95 -12.11 12.89
C GLY A 460 16.67 -12.48 11.60
N LYS A 461 16.27 -13.55 10.89
CA LYS A 461 17.04 -14.05 9.73
C LYS A 461 16.76 -13.33 8.43
N VAL A 462 15.52 -12.91 8.23
CA VAL A 462 15.09 -12.25 6.99
C VAL A 462 14.15 -11.07 7.27
N MET A 463 14.24 -10.07 6.42
CA MET A 463 13.25 -9.02 6.26
C MET A 463 12.49 -9.26 4.97
N VAL A 464 11.17 -9.07 4.98
CA VAL A 464 10.30 -9.23 3.81
C VAL A 464 9.63 -7.90 3.50
N THR A 465 9.58 -7.53 2.22
CA THR A 465 8.83 -6.36 1.79
C THR A 465 7.96 -6.66 0.57
N ALA A 466 6.75 -6.12 0.56
CA ALA A 466 5.85 -6.12 -0.58
C ALA A 466 6.19 -4.96 -1.52
N ASN A 467 6.08 -5.15 -2.84
CA ASN A 467 6.50 -4.18 -3.85
C ASN A 467 5.39 -3.99 -4.90
N ILE A 468 4.67 -2.89 -4.79
CA ILE A 468 3.44 -2.65 -5.54
C ILE A 468 3.66 -2.41 -7.04
N LEU A 469 4.80 -1.81 -7.45
CA LEU A 469 5.09 -1.53 -8.87
C LEU A 469 5.45 -2.79 -9.65
N THR A 470 6.11 -3.74 -9.01
CA THR A 470 6.65 -4.93 -9.66
C THR A 470 5.84 -6.19 -9.41
N ASP A 471 4.78 -6.10 -8.60
CA ASP A 471 3.98 -7.24 -8.14
C ASP A 471 4.89 -8.36 -7.60
N THR A 472 5.80 -7.99 -6.67
CA THR A 472 6.77 -8.92 -6.09
C THR A 472 6.85 -8.80 -4.56
N ILE A 473 7.16 -9.91 -3.91
CA ILE A 473 7.58 -9.98 -2.52
C ILE A 473 9.08 -10.18 -2.52
N THR A 474 9.85 -9.28 -1.92
CA THR A 474 11.30 -9.42 -1.85
C THR A 474 11.75 -9.90 -0.48
N ILE A 475 12.79 -10.75 -0.49
CA ILE A 475 13.42 -11.33 0.69
C ILE A 475 14.81 -10.74 0.81
N VAL A 476 15.09 -10.11 1.95
CA VAL A 476 16.41 -9.60 2.33
C VAL A 476 16.96 -10.45 3.45
N GLU A 477 18.13 -11.01 3.25
CA GLU A 477 18.90 -11.70 4.30
C GLU A 477 19.51 -10.63 5.21
N THR A 478 19.32 -10.76 6.53
CA THR A 478 19.60 -9.67 7.48
C THR A 478 21.06 -9.61 7.95
N THR A 479 21.86 -10.68 7.82
CA THR A 479 23.26 -10.68 8.28
C THR A 479 24.12 -9.74 7.42
N LEU A 480 23.95 -9.81 6.10
CA LEU A 480 24.67 -8.99 5.13
C LEU A 480 23.78 -7.89 4.49
N ASP A 481 22.53 -7.80 4.87
CA ASP A 481 21.54 -6.87 4.30
C ASP A 481 21.47 -6.99 2.77
N THR A 482 21.30 -8.21 2.29
CA THR A 482 21.35 -8.51 0.86
C THR A 482 19.99 -9.01 0.34
N LEU A 483 19.54 -8.43 -0.77
CA LEU A 483 18.37 -8.89 -1.51
C LEU A 483 18.69 -10.25 -2.14
N VAL A 484 18.03 -11.33 -1.66
CA VAL A 484 18.37 -12.70 -2.05
C VAL A 484 17.30 -13.39 -2.90
N ALA A 485 16.05 -12.97 -2.81
CA ALA A 485 14.97 -13.52 -3.61
C ALA A 485 13.89 -12.48 -3.90
N SER A 486 13.17 -12.68 -5.00
CA SER A 486 11.87 -12.05 -5.26
C SER A 486 10.88 -13.11 -5.69
N LEU A 487 9.68 -13.08 -5.11
CA LEU A 487 8.59 -14.00 -5.34
C LEU A 487 7.45 -13.26 -6.04
N PRO A 488 6.63 -13.93 -6.85
CA PRO A 488 5.46 -13.30 -7.43
C PRO A 488 4.45 -12.92 -6.34
N CYS A 489 3.83 -11.76 -6.51
CA CYS A 489 2.73 -11.29 -5.69
C CYS A 489 1.50 -11.03 -6.55
N ASP A 490 0.32 -11.10 -5.94
CA ASP A 490 -0.88 -10.59 -6.58
C ASP A 490 -0.83 -9.06 -6.68
N ALA A 491 -1.55 -8.48 -7.64
CA ALA A 491 -1.51 -7.06 -7.91
C ALA A 491 -1.80 -6.21 -6.65
N GLY A 492 -0.95 -5.23 -6.41
CA GLY A 492 -1.06 -4.33 -5.27
C GLY A 492 -0.63 -4.94 -3.95
N CYS A 493 0.37 -5.84 -3.93
CA CYS A 493 0.84 -6.36 -2.65
C CYS A 493 1.28 -5.25 -1.71
N HIS A 494 0.84 -5.33 -0.43
CA HIS A 494 0.89 -4.22 0.50
C HIS A 494 1.36 -4.62 1.91
N GLY A 495 0.44 -5.05 2.77
CA GLY A 495 0.74 -5.38 4.16
C GLY A 495 1.57 -6.64 4.31
N VAL A 496 2.54 -6.62 5.24
CA VAL A 496 3.36 -7.78 5.58
C VAL A 496 3.42 -7.96 7.09
N GLN A 497 3.12 -9.18 7.57
CA GLN A 497 3.20 -9.51 9.00
C GLN A 497 3.67 -10.95 9.20
N TRP A 498 4.38 -11.20 10.31
CA TRP A 498 4.86 -12.54 10.65
C TRP A 498 3.94 -13.25 11.62
N GLY A 499 3.70 -14.55 11.38
CA GLY A 499 3.00 -15.43 12.29
C GLY A 499 3.68 -16.79 12.42
N ALA A 500 3.33 -17.53 13.48
CA ALA A 500 3.95 -18.81 13.75
C ALA A 500 3.48 -19.91 12.78
N LYS A 501 4.42 -20.75 12.35
CA LYS A 501 4.19 -21.99 11.63
C LYS A 501 4.08 -23.14 12.64
N LYS A 502 3.13 -24.02 12.45
CA LYS A 502 2.93 -25.18 13.35
C LYS A 502 4.19 -26.07 13.33
N GLY A 503 4.72 -26.36 14.51
CA GLY A 503 5.91 -27.20 14.64
C GLY A 503 7.24 -26.47 14.58
N GLY A 504 7.22 -25.14 14.36
CA GLY A 504 8.41 -24.29 14.36
C GLY A 504 8.56 -23.45 13.09
N GLY A 505 9.36 -22.38 13.19
CA GLY A 505 9.54 -21.39 12.12
C GLY A 505 8.33 -20.45 12.00
N TYR A 506 8.33 -19.65 10.93
CA TYR A 506 7.38 -18.56 10.73
C TYR A 506 6.91 -18.50 9.29
N TYR A 507 5.73 -17.93 9.09
CA TYR A 507 5.23 -17.49 7.80
C TYR A 507 5.19 -15.96 7.76
N ALA A 508 5.55 -15.38 6.63
CA ALA A 508 5.16 -14.01 6.32
C ALA A 508 3.82 -14.04 5.59
N PHE A 509 2.87 -13.26 6.07
CA PHE A 509 1.56 -13.06 5.48
C PHE A 509 1.59 -11.76 4.71
N VAL A 510 1.20 -11.79 3.44
CA VAL A 510 1.23 -10.63 2.54
C VAL A 510 -0.16 -10.41 1.98
N SER A 511 -0.74 -9.25 2.26
CA SER A 511 -2.01 -8.81 1.68
C SER A 511 -1.81 -8.21 0.29
N SER A 512 -2.89 -8.05 -0.44
CA SER A 512 -2.87 -7.40 -1.76
C SER A 512 -4.02 -6.40 -1.86
N GLN A 513 -3.68 -5.14 -2.10
CA GLN A 513 -4.64 -4.04 -2.13
C GLN A 513 -5.59 -4.12 -3.34
N PHE A 514 -5.06 -4.50 -4.51
CA PHE A 514 -5.83 -4.56 -5.76
C PHE A 514 -6.39 -5.96 -6.06
N SER A 515 -6.29 -6.88 -5.13
CA SER A 515 -6.89 -8.21 -5.24
C SER A 515 -7.41 -8.65 -3.88
N ASN A 516 -8.33 -9.60 -3.86
CA ASN A 516 -8.97 -10.10 -2.65
C ASN A 516 -8.26 -11.33 -2.08
N THR A 517 -6.93 -11.25 -1.96
CA THR A 517 -6.09 -12.38 -1.56
C THR A 517 -5.14 -12.07 -0.43
N LEU A 518 -4.84 -13.10 0.35
CA LEU A 518 -3.75 -13.15 1.30
C LEU A 518 -2.76 -14.22 0.85
N GLN A 519 -1.51 -13.84 0.63
CA GLN A 519 -0.44 -14.77 0.30
C GLN A 519 0.31 -15.21 1.55
N VAL A 520 0.69 -16.48 1.58
CA VAL A 520 1.48 -17.07 2.68
C VAL A 520 2.86 -17.41 2.13
N VAL A 521 3.88 -16.75 2.66
CA VAL A 521 5.27 -16.95 2.27
C VAL A 521 6.00 -17.75 3.34
N ASP A 522 6.62 -18.83 2.93
CA ASP A 522 7.57 -19.58 3.78
C ASP A 522 8.98 -19.16 3.40
N PRO A 523 9.74 -18.54 4.31
CA PRO A 523 11.11 -18.12 4.03
C PRO A 523 12.09 -19.32 3.96
N ASP A 524 11.70 -20.47 4.51
CA ASP A 524 12.51 -21.69 4.53
C ASP A 524 11.63 -22.95 4.36
N PRO A 525 11.01 -23.14 3.19
CA PRO A 525 10.12 -24.28 2.94
C PRO A 525 10.86 -25.63 2.94
N THR A 526 12.17 -25.60 2.78
CA THR A 526 13.03 -26.80 2.74
C THR A 526 13.62 -27.17 4.09
N GLY A 527 13.55 -26.28 5.09
CA GLY A 527 14.14 -26.47 6.42
C GLY A 527 15.68 -26.43 6.42
N THR A 528 16.29 -25.84 5.39
CA THR A 528 17.75 -25.76 5.23
C THR A 528 18.36 -24.45 5.77
N GLY A 529 17.51 -23.48 6.10
CA GLY A 529 17.93 -22.13 6.49
C GLY A 529 18.41 -21.27 5.32
N ASP A 530 18.17 -21.68 4.07
CA ASP A 530 18.55 -20.95 2.85
C ASP A 530 17.40 -20.04 2.36
N PRO A 531 17.44 -18.71 2.59
CA PRO A 531 16.37 -17.82 2.23
C PRO A 531 16.22 -17.61 0.70
N THR A 532 17.20 -18.07 -0.10
CA THR A 532 17.07 -18.08 -1.57
C THR A 532 16.02 -19.08 -2.04
N LYS A 533 15.58 -19.99 -1.17
CA LYS A 533 14.56 -21.01 -1.42
C LYS A 533 13.16 -20.57 -0.94
N ALA A 534 13.04 -19.35 -0.41
CA ALA A 534 11.74 -18.82 0.00
C ALA A 534 10.67 -19.01 -1.10
N ALA A 535 9.45 -19.29 -0.70
CA ALA A 535 8.37 -19.58 -1.63
C ALA A 535 7.02 -19.07 -1.13
N VAL A 536 6.15 -18.69 -2.06
CA VAL A 536 4.72 -18.55 -1.78
C VAL A 536 4.14 -19.96 -1.66
N VAL A 537 3.71 -20.31 -0.45
CA VAL A 537 3.20 -21.66 -0.13
C VAL A 537 1.69 -21.70 0.07
N GLY A 538 1.04 -20.53 0.04
CA GLY A 538 -0.40 -20.42 0.12
C GLY A 538 -0.91 -19.15 -0.53
N ARG A 539 -2.13 -19.22 -1.06
CA ARG A 539 -2.89 -18.14 -1.63
C ARG A 539 -4.34 -18.28 -1.20
N ILE A 540 -4.76 -17.47 -0.25
CA ILE A 540 -6.03 -17.55 0.44
C ILE A 540 -6.95 -16.46 -0.08
N LEU A 541 -8.11 -16.84 -0.56
CA LEU A 541 -9.12 -15.89 -0.97
C LEU A 541 -9.82 -15.32 0.27
N LEU A 542 -9.88 -13.99 0.39
CA LEU A 542 -10.53 -13.31 1.52
C LEU A 542 -12.04 -13.22 1.40
N LYS A 543 -12.57 -13.61 0.25
CA LYS A 543 -14.00 -13.63 -0.02
C LYS A 543 -14.72 -14.65 0.87
N THR A 544 -15.66 -14.20 1.68
CA THR A 544 -16.50 -15.06 2.51
C THR A 544 -17.82 -14.38 2.84
N GLN A 545 -18.83 -15.17 3.15
CA GLN A 545 -20.07 -14.62 3.69
C GLN A 545 -19.80 -14.04 5.08
N PRO A 546 -20.37 -12.88 5.42
CA PRO A 546 -20.21 -12.32 6.74
C PRO A 546 -20.89 -13.23 7.77
N THR A 547 -20.15 -13.51 8.82
CA THR A 547 -20.60 -14.31 9.97
C THR A 547 -20.11 -13.66 11.24
N THR A 548 -20.48 -12.40 11.44
CA THR A 548 -20.08 -11.67 12.64
C THR A 548 -21.29 -11.47 13.55
N ALA A 549 -21.02 -11.23 14.83
CA ALA A 549 -22.04 -10.74 15.74
C ALA A 549 -22.59 -9.35 15.32
N THR A 550 -21.96 -8.74 14.33
CA THR A 550 -22.26 -7.41 13.81
C THR A 550 -23.10 -7.44 12.54
N ASP A 551 -23.19 -8.58 11.85
CA ASP A 551 -24.11 -8.95 10.75
C ASP A 551 -24.28 -7.94 9.60
N ASP A 552 -23.30 -7.11 9.35
CA ASP A 552 -23.36 -6.23 8.18
C ASP A 552 -23.06 -7.04 6.92
N ARG A 553 -24.05 -7.10 6.07
CA ARG A 553 -23.90 -7.79 4.79
C ARG A 553 -22.99 -7.02 3.85
N ILE A 554 -22.00 -7.71 3.28
CA ILE A 554 -21.16 -7.18 2.22
C ILE A 554 -22.01 -6.95 0.96
N VAL A 555 -21.95 -5.76 0.40
CA VAL A 555 -22.69 -5.36 -0.80
C VAL A 555 -21.77 -5.03 -1.97
N ALA A 556 -20.51 -4.67 -1.72
CA ALA A 556 -19.52 -4.40 -2.77
C ALA A 556 -18.09 -4.71 -2.31
N HIS A 557 -17.21 -4.97 -3.26
CA HIS A 557 -15.76 -5.13 -3.10
C HIS A 557 -15.33 -6.27 -2.16
N ASP A 558 -16.07 -7.37 -2.11
CA ASP A 558 -15.87 -8.49 -1.18
C ASP A 558 -14.41 -8.98 -1.14
N GLY A 559 -13.75 -8.79 0.00
CA GLY A 559 -12.36 -9.13 0.27
C GLY A 559 -11.31 -8.14 -0.29
N MET A 560 -11.72 -7.04 -0.91
CA MET A 560 -10.81 -6.09 -1.57
C MET A 560 -10.14 -5.12 -0.59
N GLY A 561 -8.99 -4.61 -1.00
CA GLY A 561 -8.24 -3.60 -0.26
C GLY A 561 -7.46 -4.18 0.90
N GLY A 562 -6.77 -5.29 0.70
CA GLY A 562 -5.92 -5.88 1.72
C GLY A 562 -4.76 -4.95 2.07
N GLN A 563 -4.89 -4.20 3.18
CA GLN A 563 -3.86 -3.30 3.71
C GLN A 563 -3.11 -3.95 4.88
N GLY A 564 -3.39 -3.55 6.11
CA GLY A 564 -2.75 -4.10 7.29
C GLY A 564 -3.03 -5.59 7.48
N VAL A 565 -2.04 -6.29 8.01
CA VAL A 565 -2.13 -7.70 8.38
C VAL A 565 -1.72 -7.85 9.83
N LEU A 566 -2.49 -8.63 10.60
CA LEU A 566 -2.18 -8.97 11.99
C LEU A 566 -2.24 -10.47 12.19
N ALA A 567 -1.15 -11.07 12.68
CA ALA A 567 -1.17 -12.46 13.16
C ALA A 567 -1.48 -12.51 14.66
N VAL A 568 -2.39 -13.37 15.05
CA VAL A 568 -2.71 -13.66 16.46
C VAL A 568 -2.48 -15.15 16.72
N PRO A 569 -1.56 -15.49 17.65
CA PRO A 569 -0.84 -14.61 18.56
C PRO A 569 0.28 -13.80 17.89
N VAL A 570 0.56 -12.63 18.44
CA VAL A 570 1.73 -11.82 18.07
C VAL A 570 3.01 -12.52 18.53
N VAL A 571 3.89 -12.87 17.59
CA VAL A 571 5.04 -13.76 17.83
C VAL A 571 6.39 -13.06 17.83
N TYR A 572 6.41 -11.74 17.78
CA TYR A 572 7.65 -10.98 17.86
C TYR A 572 8.28 -11.04 19.25
N ASN A 573 9.60 -11.00 19.28
CA ASN A 573 10.36 -10.88 20.52
C ASN A 573 9.87 -9.68 21.33
N GLY A 574 9.82 -9.79 22.66
CA GLY A 574 9.21 -8.78 23.55
C GLY A 574 7.69 -8.98 23.73
N TRP A 575 6.92 -9.19 22.68
CA TRP A 575 5.47 -9.45 22.78
C TRP A 575 5.17 -10.92 23.10
N VAL A 576 5.84 -11.86 22.44
CA VAL A 576 5.57 -13.30 22.63
C VAL A 576 5.81 -13.78 24.05
N GLN A 577 6.76 -13.19 24.76
CA GLN A 577 7.03 -13.50 26.17
C GLN A 577 5.88 -13.07 27.10
N ASN A 578 5.08 -12.10 26.69
CA ASN A 578 3.95 -11.55 27.43
C ASN A 578 2.61 -12.22 27.12
N LEU A 579 2.57 -13.17 26.19
CA LEU A 579 1.33 -13.85 25.80
C LEU A 579 0.68 -14.61 26.98
N PRO A 580 -0.66 -14.72 27.00
CA PRO A 580 -1.36 -15.63 27.91
C PRO A 580 -0.95 -17.10 27.71
N ALA A 581 -1.06 -17.90 28.76
CA ALA A 581 -0.68 -19.31 28.73
C ALA A 581 -1.37 -20.12 27.62
N ALA A 582 -2.63 -19.80 27.32
CA ALA A 582 -3.40 -20.46 26.26
C ALA A 582 -2.76 -20.30 24.87
N PHE A 583 -2.16 -19.14 24.57
CA PHE A 583 -1.44 -18.93 23.33
C PHE A 583 -0.03 -19.52 23.36
N LYS A 584 0.67 -19.42 24.50
CA LYS A 584 2.01 -20.02 24.65
C LYS A 584 2.02 -21.53 24.41
N GLN A 585 0.96 -22.24 24.79
CA GLN A 585 0.81 -23.68 24.56
C GLN A 585 0.74 -24.07 23.06
N LEU A 586 0.42 -23.12 22.19
CA LEU A 586 0.34 -23.36 20.74
C LEU A 586 1.71 -23.23 20.05
N LEU A 587 2.69 -22.68 20.75
CA LEU A 587 3.99 -22.31 20.21
C LEU A 587 5.08 -23.29 20.68
N THR A 588 6.08 -23.49 19.85
CA THR A 588 7.28 -24.26 20.22
C THR A 588 8.20 -23.44 21.15
N PRO A 589 9.13 -24.09 21.89
CA PRO A 589 10.10 -23.38 22.71
C PRO A 589 10.92 -22.33 21.95
N SER A 590 11.30 -22.62 20.70
CA SER A 590 12.01 -21.67 19.83
C SER A 590 11.15 -20.49 19.40
N GLN A 591 9.84 -20.66 19.24
CA GLN A 591 8.92 -19.56 18.94
C GLN A 591 8.58 -18.71 20.17
N LEU A 592 8.65 -19.30 21.38
CA LEU A 592 8.48 -18.55 22.64
C LEU A 592 9.72 -17.72 22.99
N ASN A 593 10.86 -18.08 22.45
CA ASN A 593 12.12 -17.35 22.60
C ASN A 593 12.82 -17.24 21.24
N PRO A 594 12.25 -16.46 20.32
CA PRO A 594 12.65 -16.45 18.91
C PRO A 594 14.05 -15.88 18.68
N PHE A 595 14.46 -14.98 19.54
CA PHE A 595 15.77 -14.35 19.52
C PHE A 595 16.31 -14.31 20.95
N PRO A 596 16.99 -15.37 21.39
CA PRO A 596 17.51 -15.43 22.75
C PRO A 596 18.57 -14.33 23.00
N PRO A 597 18.63 -13.74 24.19
CA PRO A 597 19.69 -12.80 24.55
C PRO A 597 21.06 -13.44 24.31
N GLN A 598 21.94 -12.70 23.69
CA GLN A 598 23.33 -13.11 23.49
C GLN A 598 24.09 -13.16 24.79
#